data_caf62d424a59972dde9d7a2ee6f57b7c
#
_entry.id   caf62d424a59972dde9d7a2ee6f57b7c
#
_cell.length_a   1.000
_cell.length_b   1.000
_cell.length_c   1.000
_cell.angle_alpha   90.00
_cell.angle_beta   90.00
_cell.angle_gamma   90.00
#
_symmetry.space_group_name_H-M   'P 1'
#
loop_
_entity.id
_entity.type
_entity.pdbx_description
1 polymer ?
#
loop_
_entity_poly.entity_id
_entity_poly.type
_entity_poly.pdbx_seq_one_letter_code
_entity_poly.pdbx_strand_id
1 'polypeptide(L)'
;RGVNLNHSKFEDFMFRNQDINDFQAVLETGDDDLENMRVKIEVKRGVDEDPVVQTVFTEIKRVFEVSAIIDVQEQGTIAKAFEASIKAPRFVDERR
;
A
#
# COMPACT_ATOMS: atom_id res chain seq x y z
N ARG A 1 18.67 -5.78 2.87
CA ARG A 1 17.75 -6.39 3.82
C ARG A 1 16.35 -6.47 3.24
N GLY A 2 15.69 -7.58 3.42
CA GLY A 2 14.40 -7.83 2.83
C GLY A 2 13.23 -7.30 3.64
N VAL A 3 12.13 -7.04 2.95
CA VAL A 3 10.86 -6.72 3.59
C VAL A 3 10.15 -8.03 3.89
N ASN A 4 9.84 -8.27 5.15
CA ASN A 4 9.14 -9.47 5.58
C ASN A 4 7.83 -9.05 6.22
N LEU A 5 6.72 -9.46 5.62
CA LEU A 5 5.41 -8.91 5.95
C LEU A 5 4.37 -10.01 6.04
N ASN A 6 3.60 -10.00 7.11
CA ASN A 6 2.43 -10.87 7.23
C ASN A 6 1.28 -10.20 6.47
N HIS A 7 0.87 -10.80 5.34
CA HIS A 7 -0.13 -10.21 4.45
C HIS A 7 -1.48 -10.02 5.12
N SER A 8 -1.94 -11.01 5.89
CA SER A 8 -3.23 -10.91 6.57
C SER A 8 -3.26 -9.79 7.59
N LYS A 9 -2.19 -9.65 8.37
CA LYS A 9 -2.09 -8.56 9.35
C LYS A 9 -2.05 -7.20 8.67
N PHE A 10 -1.31 -7.10 7.57
CA PHE A 10 -1.22 -5.85 6.83
C PHE A 10 -2.56 -5.46 6.23
N GLU A 11 -3.26 -6.43 5.65
CA GLU A 11 -4.59 -6.18 5.07
C GLU A 11 -5.56 -5.70 6.15
N ASP A 12 -5.60 -6.38 7.29
CA ASP A 12 -6.45 -5.96 8.41
C ASP A 12 -6.11 -4.55 8.87
N PHE A 13 -4.82 -4.26 8.97
CA PHE A 13 -4.33 -2.94 9.37
C PHE A 13 -4.83 -1.86 8.39
N MET A 14 -4.65 -2.10 7.09
CA MET A 14 -5.06 -1.11 6.09
C MET A 14 -6.56 -0.87 6.09
N PHE A 15 -7.35 -1.93 6.21
CA PHE A 15 -8.80 -1.80 6.17
C PHE A 15 -9.41 -1.24 7.45
N ARG A 16 -8.65 -1.11 8.53
CA ARG A 16 -9.11 -0.38 9.70
C ARG A 16 -9.08 1.14 9.49
N ASN A 17 -8.32 1.59 8.52
CA ASN A 17 -8.26 3.03 8.22
C ASN A 17 -9.50 3.41 7.42
N GLN A 18 -10.39 4.20 8.06
CA GLN A 18 -11.67 4.57 7.46
C GLN A 18 -11.54 5.63 6.37
N ASP A 19 -10.36 6.23 6.23
CA ASP A 19 -10.13 7.29 5.25
C ASP A 19 -9.65 6.76 3.91
N ILE A 20 -9.40 5.46 3.78
CA ILE A 20 -9.01 4.86 2.50
C ILE A 20 -10.07 3.89 2.02
N ASN A 21 -10.24 3.83 0.69
CA ASN A 21 -11.19 2.91 0.06
C ASN A 21 -10.56 1.58 -0.28
N ASP A 22 -9.31 1.61 -0.71
CA ASP A 22 -8.63 0.40 -1.18
C ASP A 22 -7.13 0.62 -1.18
N PHE A 23 -6.38 -0.47 -1.33
CA PHE A 23 -4.92 -0.40 -1.39
C PHE A 23 -4.35 -1.55 -2.21
N GLN A 24 -3.10 -1.39 -2.62
CA GLN A 24 -2.29 -2.47 -3.17
C GLN A 24 -0.85 -2.25 -2.72
N ALA A 25 -0.23 -3.28 -2.17
CA ALA A 25 1.16 -3.22 -1.75
C ALA A 25 2.04 -3.93 -2.77
N VAL A 26 3.11 -3.26 -3.20
CA VAL A 26 4.05 -3.80 -4.18
C VAL A 26 5.43 -3.86 -3.53
N LEU A 27 6.00 -5.05 -3.47
CA LEU A 27 7.38 -5.24 -3.04
C LEU A 27 8.27 -5.16 -4.28
N GLU A 28 9.26 -4.29 -4.25
CA GLU A 28 10.10 -4.06 -5.42
C GLU A 28 11.56 -3.89 -4.99
N THR A 29 12.48 -4.04 -5.94
CA THR A 29 13.89 -3.77 -5.73
C THR A 29 14.23 -2.43 -6.36
N GLY A 30 14.77 -1.51 -5.54
CA GLY A 30 15.15 -0.18 -6.03
C GLY A 30 16.47 -0.20 -6.79
N ASP A 31 16.82 0.96 -7.32
CA ASP A 31 18.06 1.14 -8.09
C ASP A 31 19.31 0.86 -7.25
N ASP A 32 19.19 0.98 -5.93
CA ASP A 32 20.27 0.71 -4.98
C ASP A 32 20.32 -0.76 -4.55
N ASP A 33 19.57 -1.62 -5.21
CA ASP A 33 19.40 -3.05 -4.87
C ASP A 33 18.78 -3.31 -3.50
N LEU A 34 18.22 -2.28 -2.87
CA LEU A 34 17.48 -2.44 -1.62
C LEU A 34 16.01 -2.70 -1.92
N GLU A 35 15.40 -3.52 -1.08
CA GLU A 35 13.98 -3.82 -1.24
C GLU A 35 13.13 -2.70 -0.66
N ASN A 36 12.10 -2.33 -1.40
CA ASN A 36 11.15 -1.29 -1.02
C ASN A 36 9.74 -1.83 -1.02
N MET A 37 8.88 -1.24 -0.20
CA MET A 37 7.46 -1.50 -0.27
C MET A 37 6.75 -0.22 -0.71
N ARG A 38 6.06 -0.31 -1.85
CA ARG A 38 5.23 0.79 -2.35
C ARG A 38 3.78 0.44 -2.03
N VAL A 39 3.09 1.34 -1.35
CA VAL A 39 1.69 1.13 -0.99
C VAL A 39 0.85 2.14 -1.76
N LYS A 40 0.06 1.63 -2.70
CA LYS A 40 -0.89 2.44 -3.46
C LYS A 40 -2.18 2.50 -2.66
N ILE A 41 -2.70 3.69 -2.45
CA ILE A 41 -3.93 3.87 -1.67
C ILE A 41 -4.90 4.76 -2.43
N GLU A 42 -6.19 4.52 -2.20
CA GLU A 42 -7.25 5.44 -2.65
C GLU A 42 -7.84 6.10 -1.43
N VAL A 43 -7.73 7.41 -1.36
CA VAL A 43 -8.28 8.18 -0.25
C VAL A 43 -9.75 8.47 -0.54
N LYS A 44 -10.60 8.39 0.46
CA LYS A 44 -12.03 8.66 0.30
C LYS A 44 -12.27 10.08 -0.16
N ARG A 45 -13.33 10.27 -0.94
CA ARG A 45 -13.72 11.59 -1.41
C ARG A 45 -14.01 12.52 -0.24
N GLY A 46 -13.57 13.75 -0.37
CA GLY A 46 -13.77 14.75 0.66
C GLY A 46 -12.79 14.70 1.80
N VAL A 47 -11.88 13.73 1.78
CA VAL A 47 -10.84 13.62 2.81
C VAL A 47 -9.55 14.21 2.25
N ASP A 48 -8.87 15.02 3.07
CA ASP A 48 -7.60 15.62 2.68
C ASP A 48 -6.53 14.51 2.61
N GLU A 49 -5.85 14.42 1.46
CA GLU A 49 -4.89 13.34 1.21
C GLU A 49 -3.65 13.45 2.09
N ASP A 50 -3.12 14.65 2.29
CA ASP A 50 -1.84 14.81 2.97
C ASP A 50 -1.83 14.22 4.40
N PRO A 51 -2.80 14.51 5.26
CA PRO A 51 -2.83 13.87 6.58
C PRO A 51 -2.99 12.36 6.52
N VAL A 52 -3.76 11.84 5.55
CA VAL A 52 -3.94 10.40 5.39
C VAL A 52 -2.62 9.74 5.01
N VAL A 53 -1.88 10.31 4.06
CA VAL A 53 -0.58 9.80 3.65
C VAL A 53 0.38 9.77 4.84
N GLN A 54 0.43 10.85 5.61
CA GLN A 54 1.31 10.92 6.77
C GLN A 54 0.95 9.88 7.82
N THR A 55 -0.34 9.71 8.08
CA THR A 55 -0.82 8.72 9.05
C THR A 55 -0.46 7.30 8.59
N VAL A 56 -0.74 6.98 7.33
CA VAL A 56 -0.45 5.65 6.79
C VAL A 56 1.05 5.36 6.86
N PHE A 57 1.86 6.31 6.42
CA PHE A 57 3.32 6.16 6.45
C PHE A 57 3.81 5.91 7.89
N THR A 58 3.39 6.76 8.81
CA THR A 58 3.84 6.70 10.20
C THR A 58 3.41 5.39 10.88
N GLU A 59 2.15 4.98 10.65
CA GLU A 59 1.63 3.78 11.28
C GLU A 59 2.23 2.50 10.71
N ILE A 60 2.50 2.46 9.41
CA ILE A 60 3.19 1.32 8.80
C ILE A 60 4.59 1.19 9.41
N LYS A 61 5.29 2.31 9.54
CA LYS A 61 6.62 2.33 10.15
C LYS A 61 6.57 1.84 11.59
N ARG A 62 5.58 2.28 12.35
CA ARG A 62 5.45 1.93 13.76
C ARG A 62 5.11 0.45 13.95
N VAL A 63 4.17 -0.06 13.17
CA VAL A 63 3.63 -1.41 13.38
C VAL A 63 4.47 -2.48 12.67
N PHE A 64 4.91 -2.19 11.46
CA PHE A 64 5.59 -3.19 10.60
C PHE A 64 7.07 -2.91 10.43
N GLU A 65 7.56 -1.79 10.95
CA GLU A 65 8.98 -1.39 10.87
C GLU A 65 9.49 -1.27 9.44
N VAL A 66 8.61 -0.84 8.53
CA VAL A 66 8.93 -0.63 7.12
C VAL A 66 8.67 0.82 6.77
N SER A 67 9.63 1.45 6.08
CA SER A 67 9.45 2.80 5.53
C SER A 67 8.84 2.67 4.14
N ALA A 68 7.51 2.70 4.05
CA ALA A 68 6.80 2.50 2.79
C ALA A 68 6.81 3.78 1.95
N ILE A 69 6.75 3.58 0.63
CA ILE A 69 6.50 4.66 -0.31
C ILE A 69 4.99 4.69 -0.54
N ILE A 70 4.35 5.81 -0.20
CA ILE A 70 2.89 5.91 -0.30
C ILE A 70 2.51 6.62 -1.59
N ASP A 71 1.78 5.93 -2.47
CA ASP A 71 1.28 6.47 -3.73
C ASP A 71 -0.23 6.61 -3.66
N VAL A 72 -0.73 7.84 -3.80
CA VAL A 72 -2.19 8.07 -3.84
C VAL A 72 -2.67 7.86 -5.27
N GLN A 73 -3.68 7.02 -5.43
CA GLN A 73 -4.30 6.72 -6.72
C GLN A 73 -5.65 7.41 -6.82
N GLU A 74 -6.09 7.69 -8.05
CA GLU A 74 -7.43 8.23 -8.26
C GLU A 74 -8.49 7.20 -7.86
N GLN A 75 -9.67 7.71 -7.47
CA GLN A 75 -10.79 6.86 -7.08
C GLN A 75 -11.11 5.85 -8.18
N GLY A 76 -11.24 4.60 -7.79
CA GLY A 76 -11.59 3.51 -8.69
C GLY A 76 -10.43 2.87 -9.44
N THR A 77 -9.23 3.45 -9.39
CA THR A 77 -8.07 2.92 -10.10
C THR A 77 -7.72 1.51 -9.66
N ILE A 78 -7.67 1.29 -8.35
CA ILE A 78 -7.31 -0.02 -7.79
C ILE A 78 -8.41 -1.03 -8.06
N ALA A 79 -9.68 -0.63 -7.88
CA ALA A 79 -10.80 -1.52 -8.16
C ALA A 79 -10.83 -1.94 -9.63
N LYS A 80 -10.57 -1.01 -10.55
CA LYS A 80 -10.52 -1.33 -11.98
C LYS A 80 -9.40 -2.31 -12.29
N ALA A 81 -8.25 -2.16 -11.65
CA ALA A 81 -7.15 -3.10 -11.85
C ALA A 81 -7.55 -4.52 -11.40
N PHE A 82 -8.29 -4.61 -10.29
CA PHE A 82 -8.75 -5.91 -9.81
C PHE A 82 -9.83 -6.50 -10.71
N GLU A 83 -10.71 -5.67 -11.29
CA GLU A 83 -11.73 -6.13 -12.23
C GLU A 83 -11.14 -6.59 -13.55
N ALA A 84 -10.09 -5.90 -14.01
CA ALA A 84 -9.46 -6.22 -15.29
C ALA A 84 -8.66 -7.52 -15.25
N SER A 85 -8.34 -8.01 -14.07
CA SER A 85 -7.54 -9.22 -13.90
C SER A 85 -8.18 -10.11 -12.83
N ILE A 86 -8.44 -11.34 -13.20
CA ILE A 86 -9.03 -12.33 -12.28
C ILE A 86 -8.14 -12.53 -11.05
N LYS A 87 -6.85 -12.29 -11.20
CA LYS A 87 -5.88 -12.57 -10.16
C LYS A 87 -5.06 -11.35 -9.73
N ALA A 88 -5.62 -10.14 -9.86
CA ALA A 88 -4.90 -8.97 -9.39
C ALA A 88 -4.80 -9.01 -7.86
N PRO A 89 -3.64 -9.35 -7.31
CA PRO A 89 -3.52 -9.47 -5.86
C PRO A 89 -3.32 -8.11 -5.22
N ARG A 90 -3.73 -7.99 -3.95
CA ARG A 90 -3.40 -6.80 -3.17
C ARG A 90 -1.92 -6.74 -2.81
N PHE A 91 -1.24 -7.86 -2.90
CA PHE A 91 0.20 -7.95 -2.63
C PHE A 91 0.89 -8.47 -3.88
N VAL A 92 1.76 -7.66 -4.45
CA VAL A 92 2.51 -7.99 -5.64
C VAL A 92 3.98 -8.01 -5.30
N ASP A 93 4.68 -9.07 -5.67
CA ASP A 93 6.11 -9.20 -5.42
C ASP A 93 6.85 -9.05 -6.74
N GLU A 94 7.49 -7.91 -6.93
CA GLU A 94 8.27 -7.59 -8.14
C GLU A 94 9.76 -7.50 -7.84
N ARG A 95 10.19 -8.08 -6.73
CA ARG A 95 11.60 -8.05 -6.35
C ARG A 95 12.44 -8.88 -7.31
N ARG A 96 13.62 -8.37 -7.59
CA ARG A 96 14.60 -9.05 -8.46
C ARG A 96 15.33 -10.15 -7.72
#